data_b75fd2933323391f12a8df170fae23ef
#
_entry.id   b75fd2933323391f12a8df170fae23ef
#
_cell.length_a   1.000
_cell.length_b   1.000
_cell.length_c   1.000
_cell.angle_alpha   90.00
_cell.angle_beta   90.00
_cell.angle_gamma   90.00
#
_symmetry.space_group_name_H-M   'P 1'
#
loop_
_entity.id
_entity.type
_entity.pdbx_description
1 polymer ?
#
loop_
_entity_poly.entity_id
_entity_poly.type
_entity_poly.pdbx_seq_one_letter_code
_entity_poly.pdbx_strand_id
1 'polypeptide(L)'
;MSAPAPAKAPQEAWDTLSQAERDAAYNNNAAVADSAAWVAARDVAAAAYRAAHGERLDIPYGAGARQKLDLFPGAPGAPTLVFLHGGYWQRNSREGFAHYAAGLAAHGWSVALPSYSLAPQARLADIVREIGAALDLLAREGAALGLSGPIVLSGWSAGAQLAAMQMDHPAVTAGLAISGVYELAPIRDTFLNAALQLSDGEIEALSPLRLAPSRKPVTIAYGTAEVPALVHDAKALAAHREAAGAPVALLPIAGANHFSILDELRDPAGLLTRAALDLVSGGAA
;
A
#
# COMPACT_ATOMS: atom_id res chain seq x y z
N MET A 1 -8.90 46.82 1.98
CA MET A 1 -8.52 45.44 2.31
C MET A 1 -8.37 44.70 0.98
N SER A 2 -7.13 44.44 0.55
CA SER A 2 -6.89 43.67 -0.69
C SER A 2 -7.37 42.25 -0.53
N ALA A 3 -8.07 41.74 -1.54
CA ALA A 3 -8.46 40.32 -1.58
C ALA A 3 -7.22 39.44 -1.48
N PRO A 4 -7.26 38.28 -0.76
CA PRO A 4 -6.15 37.37 -0.75
C PRO A 4 -5.86 36.90 -2.17
N ALA A 5 -4.57 36.79 -2.51
CA ALA A 5 -4.16 36.25 -3.80
C ALA A 5 -4.74 34.83 -3.99
N PRO A 6 -5.14 34.46 -5.20
CA PRO A 6 -5.65 33.11 -5.47
C PRO A 6 -4.59 32.08 -5.07
N ALA A 7 -5.04 30.97 -4.44
CA ALA A 7 -4.15 29.87 -4.11
C ALA A 7 -3.49 29.36 -5.41
N LYS A 8 -2.16 29.20 -5.40
CA LYS A 8 -1.42 28.65 -6.54
C LYS A 8 -1.93 27.25 -6.87
N ALA A 9 -1.94 26.88 -8.15
CA ALA A 9 -2.19 25.50 -8.53
C ALA A 9 -1.18 24.55 -7.85
N PRO A 10 -1.55 23.32 -7.51
CA PRO A 10 -0.66 22.41 -6.78
C PRO A 10 0.74 22.25 -7.39
N GLN A 11 0.86 22.19 -8.71
CA GLN A 11 2.14 22.11 -9.41
C GLN A 11 2.95 23.41 -9.30
N GLU A 12 2.33 24.57 -9.45
CA GLU A 12 3.01 25.87 -9.29
C GLU A 12 3.55 26.06 -7.86
N ALA A 13 2.84 25.52 -6.87
CA ALA A 13 3.31 25.52 -5.49
C ALA A 13 4.54 24.62 -5.33
N TRP A 14 4.54 23.43 -5.93
CA TRP A 14 5.67 22.48 -5.91
C TRP A 14 6.92 23.09 -6.57
N ASP A 15 6.79 23.71 -7.72
CA ASP A 15 7.90 24.30 -8.49
C ASP A 15 8.60 25.44 -7.74
N THR A 16 7.92 26.05 -6.75
CA THR A 16 8.51 27.12 -5.91
C THR A 16 9.29 26.60 -4.70
N LEU A 17 9.18 25.31 -4.36
CA LEU A 17 9.87 24.72 -3.22
C LEU A 17 11.37 24.58 -3.48
N SER A 18 12.17 24.82 -2.45
CA SER A 18 13.60 24.44 -2.43
C SER A 18 13.76 22.91 -2.44
N GLN A 19 14.93 22.41 -2.78
CA GLN A 19 15.23 20.98 -2.72
C GLN A 19 14.98 20.40 -1.31
N ALA A 20 15.39 21.11 -0.27
CA ALA A 20 15.17 20.66 1.11
C ALA A 20 13.69 20.54 1.48
N GLU A 21 12.84 21.43 0.99
CA GLU A 21 11.39 21.37 1.21
C GLU A 21 10.75 20.22 0.42
N ARG A 22 11.18 19.98 -0.84
CA ARG A 22 10.74 18.82 -1.63
C ARG A 22 11.14 17.51 -0.95
N ASP A 23 12.36 17.41 -0.47
CA ASP A 23 12.85 16.24 0.26
C ASP A 23 12.07 16.00 1.55
N ALA A 24 11.79 17.06 2.31
CA ALA A 24 11.02 17.00 3.55
C ALA A 24 9.58 16.56 3.31
N ALA A 25 8.95 16.95 2.19
CA ALA A 25 7.57 16.60 1.86
C ALA A 25 7.31 15.08 1.78
N TYR A 26 8.36 14.29 1.51
CA TYR A 26 8.27 12.83 1.41
C TYR A 26 9.18 12.11 2.42
N ASN A 27 9.76 12.82 3.40
CA ASN A 27 10.61 12.20 4.42
C ASN A 27 9.78 11.82 5.67
N ASN A 28 9.01 10.73 5.56
CA ASN A 28 8.19 10.23 6.66
C ASN A 28 9.00 9.90 7.93
N ASN A 29 10.24 9.43 7.76
CA ASN A 29 11.10 9.11 8.90
C ASN A 29 11.50 10.36 9.70
N ALA A 30 11.76 11.47 9.03
CA ALA A 30 12.07 12.74 9.69
C ALA A 30 10.81 13.41 10.28
N ALA A 31 9.65 13.18 9.69
CA ALA A 31 8.38 13.77 10.11
C ALA A 31 7.80 13.13 11.38
N VAL A 32 8.21 11.90 11.72
CA VAL A 32 7.71 11.18 12.89
C VAL A 32 8.84 11.05 13.92
N ALA A 33 8.63 11.62 15.10
CA ALA A 33 9.54 11.43 16.22
C ALA A 33 9.71 9.93 16.51
N ASP A 34 10.93 9.53 16.84
CA ASP A 34 11.27 8.15 17.19
C ASP A 34 10.91 7.09 16.10
N SER A 35 10.87 7.50 14.83
CA SER A 35 10.55 6.59 13.71
C SER A 35 11.41 5.32 13.71
N ALA A 36 12.67 5.41 14.14
CA ALA A 36 13.56 4.25 14.30
C ALA A 36 13.05 3.26 15.36
N ALA A 37 12.46 3.74 16.46
CA ALA A 37 11.85 2.89 17.49
C ALA A 37 10.59 2.19 16.96
N TRP A 38 9.77 2.87 16.17
CA TRP A 38 8.63 2.25 15.48
C TRP A 38 9.07 1.10 14.57
N VAL A 39 10.11 1.31 13.78
CA VAL A 39 10.66 0.28 12.89
C VAL A 39 11.20 -0.91 13.69
N ALA A 40 11.97 -0.65 14.75
CA ALA A 40 12.51 -1.71 15.60
C ALA A 40 11.41 -2.53 16.30
N ALA A 41 10.40 -1.87 16.86
CA ALA A 41 9.28 -2.54 17.50
C ALA A 41 8.47 -3.39 16.51
N ARG A 42 8.24 -2.86 15.30
CA ARG A 42 7.60 -3.56 14.18
C ARG A 42 8.37 -4.84 13.84
N ASP A 43 9.68 -4.75 13.67
CA ASP A 43 10.51 -5.89 13.24
C ASP A 43 10.54 -6.99 14.31
N VAL A 44 10.60 -6.64 15.61
CA VAL A 44 10.49 -7.58 16.72
C VAL A 44 9.12 -8.27 16.73
N ALA A 45 8.04 -7.51 16.61
CA ALA A 45 6.68 -8.06 16.61
C ALA A 45 6.44 -8.98 15.39
N ALA A 46 6.94 -8.59 14.22
CA ALA A 46 6.82 -9.38 13.00
C ALA A 46 7.60 -10.69 13.07
N ALA A 47 8.83 -10.67 13.61
CA ALA A 47 9.62 -11.87 13.81
C ALA A 47 8.94 -12.86 14.77
N ALA A 48 8.37 -12.35 15.88
CA ALA A 48 7.62 -13.16 16.83
C ALA A 48 6.37 -13.79 16.18
N TYR A 49 5.64 -13.00 15.38
CA TYR A 49 4.43 -13.48 14.68
C TYR A 49 4.78 -14.57 13.65
N ARG A 50 5.83 -14.38 12.84
CA ARG A 50 6.30 -15.39 11.89
C ARG A 50 6.73 -16.68 12.58
N ALA A 51 7.41 -16.58 13.73
CA ALA A 51 7.84 -17.75 14.50
C ALA A 51 6.65 -18.56 15.06
N ALA A 52 5.57 -17.86 15.43
CA ALA A 52 4.36 -18.49 15.98
C ALA A 52 3.42 -19.08 14.92
N HIS A 53 3.45 -18.56 13.66
CA HIS A 53 2.50 -18.90 12.61
C HIS A 53 3.18 -19.34 11.31
N GLY A 54 4.41 -19.85 11.39
CA GLY A 54 5.34 -20.06 10.27
C GLY A 54 5.14 -21.29 9.41
N GLU A 55 3.93 -21.82 9.26
CA GLU A 55 3.69 -23.05 8.50
C GLU A 55 3.86 -22.90 6.97
N ARG A 56 3.63 -21.72 6.43
CA ARG A 56 3.63 -21.43 4.99
C ARG A 56 4.40 -20.15 4.66
N LEU A 57 5.67 -20.16 4.98
CA LEU A 57 6.58 -19.04 4.70
C LEU A 57 7.40 -19.29 3.44
N ASP A 58 7.92 -18.20 2.88
CA ASP A 58 8.89 -18.23 1.77
C ASP A 58 8.41 -18.92 0.49
N ILE A 59 7.11 -18.92 0.22
CA ILE A 59 6.51 -19.52 -0.99
C ILE A 59 6.99 -18.71 -2.21
N PRO A 60 7.75 -19.33 -3.16
CA PRO A 60 8.24 -18.63 -4.32
C PRO A 60 7.11 -18.37 -5.32
N TYR A 61 7.03 -17.15 -5.86
CA TYR A 61 6.15 -16.82 -6.98
C TYR A 61 6.92 -16.46 -8.27
N GLY A 62 8.26 -16.43 -8.17
CA GLY A 62 9.17 -16.17 -9.28
C GLY A 62 10.58 -16.64 -8.96
N ALA A 63 11.51 -16.43 -9.90
CA ALA A 63 12.89 -16.89 -9.79
C ALA A 63 13.79 -15.97 -8.94
N GLY A 64 13.36 -14.73 -8.70
CA GLY A 64 14.14 -13.75 -7.93
C GLY A 64 14.17 -14.09 -6.44
N ALA A 65 15.28 -13.80 -5.78
CA ALA A 65 15.46 -14.10 -4.35
C ALA A 65 14.38 -13.45 -3.46
N ARG A 66 13.85 -12.29 -3.87
CA ARG A 66 12.80 -11.56 -3.17
C ARG A 66 11.38 -11.90 -3.66
N GLN A 67 11.24 -12.62 -4.77
CA GLN A 67 9.97 -13.03 -5.34
C GLN A 67 9.36 -14.20 -4.56
N LYS A 68 9.05 -13.95 -3.30
CA LYS A 68 8.47 -14.90 -2.34
C LYS A 68 7.35 -14.23 -1.58
N LEU A 69 6.40 -15.01 -1.11
CA LEU A 69 5.35 -14.56 -0.20
C LEU A 69 5.30 -15.44 1.06
N ASP A 70 4.84 -14.83 2.15
CA ASP A 70 4.41 -15.55 3.34
C ASP A 70 2.89 -15.65 3.32
N LEU A 71 2.36 -16.81 3.66
CA LEU A 71 0.92 -17.05 3.75
C LEU A 71 0.56 -17.45 5.18
N PHE A 72 -0.35 -16.70 5.78
CA PHE A 72 -1.00 -17.00 7.04
C PHE A 72 -2.43 -17.46 6.73
N PRO A 73 -2.69 -18.77 6.72
CA PRO A 73 -3.96 -19.32 6.30
C PRO A 73 -5.07 -19.03 7.33
N GLY A 74 -6.24 -18.70 6.82
CA GLY A 74 -7.47 -18.53 7.59
C GLY A 74 -8.41 -19.73 7.50
N ALA A 75 -9.69 -19.49 7.75
CA ALA A 75 -10.71 -20.52 7.60
C ALA A 75 -10.91 -20.90 6.11
N PRO A 76 -11.28 -22.15 5.80
CA PRO A 76 -11.58 -22.55 4.43
C PRO A 76 -12.66 -21.67 3.79
N GLY A 77 -12.39 -21.14 2.61
CA GLY A 77 -13.32 -20.26 1.89
C GLY A 77 -13.37 -18.80 2.38
N ALA A 78 -12.62 -18.47 3.43
CA ALA A 78 -12.54 -17.10 3.91
C ALA A 78 -11.84 -16.18 2.90
N PRO A 79 -12.14 -14.86 2.94
CA PRO A 79 -11.42 -13.88 2.15
C PRO A 79 -9.92 -13.86 2.45
N THR A 80 -9.14 -13.37 1.50
CA THR A 80 -7.69 -13.21 1.62
C THR A 80 -7.31 -11.73 1.49
N LEU A 81 -6.59 -11.19 2.46
CA LEU A 81 -5.88 -9.93 2.29
C LEU A 81 -4.52 -10.22 1.64
N VAL A 82 -4.24 -9.62 0.49
CA VAL A 82 -2.87 -9.56 -0.05
C VAL A 82 -2.29 -8.20 0.32
N PHE A 83 -1.31 -8.17 1.22
CA PHE A 83 -0.75 -6.93 1.75
C PHE A 83 0.66 -6.68 1.23
N LEU A 84 0.85 -5.53 0.59
CA LEU A 84 2.10 -5.06 0.01
C LEU A 84 2.78 -4.05 0.93
N HIS A 85 4.02 -4.34 1.34
CA HIS A 85 4.76 -3.46 2.22
C HIS A 85 5.18 -2.16 1.54
N GLY A 86 5.41 -1.10 2.33
CA GLY A 86 5.98 0.16 1.87
C GLY A 86 7.51 0.17 1.93
N GLY A 87 8.08 1.37 1.79
CA GLY A 87 9.52 1.61 1.84
C GLY A 87 10.07 2.25 0.58
N TYR A 88 9.27 3.07 -0.09
CA TYR A 88 9.62 3.80 -1.33
C TYR A 88 10.25 2.91 -2.41
N TRP A 89 9.80 1.64 -2.52
CA TRP A 89 10.32 0.64 -3.47
C TRP A 89 11.83 0.37 -3.32
N GLN A 90 12.47 0.81 -2.24
CA GLN A 90 13.92 0.77 -2.00
C GLN A 90 14.31 0.01 -0.74
N ARG A 91 13.36 -0.29 0.14
CA ARG A 91 13.63 -0.92 1.45
C ARG A 91 12.48 -1.75 1.94
N ASN A 92 12.69 -2.41 3.08
CA ASN A 92 11.77 -3.33 3.73
C ASN A 92 11.61 -4.67 2.99
N SER A 93 10.88 -5.56 3.61
CA SER A 93 10.48 -6.86 3.07
C SER A 93 9.27 -7.37 3.85
N ARG A 94 8.58 -8.39 3.33
CA ARG A 94 7.38 -8.98 3.94
C ARG A 94 7.58 -9.40 5.40
N GLU A 95 8.79 -9.88 5.72
CA GLU A 95 9.13 -10.39 7.04
C GLU A 95 8.84 -9.38 8.15
N GLY A 96 9.14 -8.10 7.89
CA GLY A 96 8.91 -7.01 8.85
C GLY A 96 7.45 -6.61 9.03
N PHE A 97 6.51 -7.20 8.29
CA PHE A 97 5.09 -6.82 8.32
C PHE A 97 4.16 -7.96 8.73
N ALA A 98 4.69 -9.13 9.06
CA ALA A 98 3.88 -10.33 9.32
C ALA A 98 2.83 -10.15 10.42
N HIS A 99 3.14 -9.43 11.49
CA HIS A 99 2.23 -9.24 12.63
C HIS A 99 0.98 -8.40 12.30
N TYR A 100 0.98 -7.66 11.19
CA TYR A 100 -0.23 -6.96 10.72
C TYR A 100 -1.29 -7.91 10.17
N ALA A 101 -0.95 -9.18 9.97
CA ALA A 101 -1.93 -10.21 9.67
C ALA A 101 -2.89 -10.50 10.85
N ALA A 102 -2.49 -10.17 12.09
CA ALA A 102 -3.23 -10.56 13.30
C ALA A 102 -4.68 -10.07 13.34
N GLY A 103 -4.94 -8.82 12.90
CA GLY A 103 -6.29 -8.25 12.92
C GLY A 103 -7.28 -9.07 12.11
N LEU A 104 -6.97 -9.34 10.85
CA LEU A 104 -7.84 -10.12 9.97
C LEU A 104 -7.82 -11.62 10.28
N ALA A 105 -6.68 -12.17 10.73
CA ALA A 105 -6.61 -13.56 11.18
C ALA A 105 -7.58 -13.85 12.34
N ALA A 106 -7.81 -12.89 13.24
CA ALA A 106 -8.81 -13.00 14.30
C ALA A 106 -10.25 -13.11 13.78
N HIS A 107 -10.50 -12.67 12.54
CA HIS A 107 -11.76 -12.83 11.80
C HIS A 107 -11.78 -14.05 10.86
N GLY A 108 -10.76 -14.91 10.96
CA GLY A 108 -10.65 -16.12 10.15
C GLY A 108 -10.19 -15.89 8.71
N TRP A 109 -9.73 -14.68 8.34
CA TRP A 109 -9.21 -14.39 7.01
C TRP A 109 -7.82 -15.00 6.81
N SER A 110 -7.51 -15.31 5.57
CA SER A 110 -6.14 -15.54 5.15
C SER A 110 -5.43 -14.22 4.88
N VAL A 111 -4.10 -14.19 5.13
CA VAL A 111 -3.27 -13.02 4.78
C VAL A 111 -2.04 -13.50 4.03
N ALA A 112 -1.81 -12.95 2.84
CA ALA A 112 -0.63 -13.19 2.03
C ALA A 112 0.22 -11.91 1.94
N LEU A 113 1.51 -12.03 2.22
CA LEU A 113 2.45 -10.91 2.18
C LEU A 113 3.55 -11.18 1.13
N PRO A 114 3.42 -10.70 -0.10
CA PRO A 114 4.50 -10.74 -1.07
C PRO A 114 5.62 -9.75 -0.72
N SER A 115 6.88 -10.17 -0.86
CA SER A 115 8.00 -9.26 -1.11
C SER A 115 8.15 -9.04 -2.61
N TYR A 116 8.95 -8.09 -2.99
CA TYR A 116 9.27 -7.75 -4.38
C TYR A 116 10.71 -7.21 -4.45
N SER A 117 11.28 -7.16 -5.65
CA SER A 117 12.60 -6.56 -5.90
C SER A 117 12.59 -5.08 -5.56
N LEU A 118 13.74 -4.53 -5.22
CA LEU A 118 13.89 -3.14 -4.80
C LEU A 118 14.75 -2.35 -5.78
N ALA A 119 14.50 -1.05 -5.87
CA ALA A 119 15.40 -0.13 -6.54
C ALA A 119 16.70 0.02 -5.70
N PRO A 120 17.87 0.22 -6.32
CA PRO A 120 18.07 0.39 -7.76
C PRO A 120 18.21 -0.92 -8.57
N GLN A 121 18.12 -2.11 -7.94
CA GLN A 121 18.32 -3.41 -8.61
C GLN A 121 17.17 -3.75 -9.58
N ALA A 122 15.99 -3.17 -9.39
CA ALA A 122 14.84 -3.30 -10.28
C ALA A 122 14.25 -1.93 -10.59
N ARG A 123 13.70 -1.78 -11.79
CA ARG A 123 12.90 -0.60 -12.17
C ARG A 123 11.51 -0.70 -11.54
N LEU A 124 10.85 0.44 -11.32
CA LEU A 124 9.49 0.44 -10.78
C LEU A 124 8.51 -0.37 -11.64
N ALA A 125 8.65 -0.32 -12.95
CA ALA A 125 7.86 -1.12 -13.87
C ALA A 125 8.05 -2.65 -13.67
N ASP A 126 9.27 -3.08 -13.33
CA ASP A 126 9.56 -4.50 -13.01
C ASP A 126 8.87 -4.90 -11.70
N ILE A 127 8.96 -4.05 -10.68
CA ILE A 127 8.33 -4.26 -9.38
C ILE A 127 6.81 -4.42 -9.54
N VAL A 128 6.17 -3.56 -10.33
CA VAL A 128 4.72 -3.66 -10.62
C VAL A 128 4.39 -5.00 -11.29
N ARG A 129 5.20 -5.47 -12.24
CA ARG A 129 5.01 -6.79 -12.90
C ARG A 129 5.20 -7.96 -11.93
N GLU A 130 6.13 -7.86 -10.98
CA GLU A 130 6.34 -8.87 -9.95
C GLU A 130 5.11 -9.05 -9.07
N ILE A 131 4.42 -7.95 -8.71
CA ILE A 131 3.15 -8.05 -7.96
C ILE A 131 2.07 -8.75 -8.78
N GLY A 132 1.98 -8.47 -10.09
CA GLY A 132 1.09 -9.22 -10.99
C GLY A 132 1.39 -10.73 -10.95
N ALA A 133 2.67 -11.11 -11.03
CA ALA A 133 3.08 -12.52 -10.94
C ALA A 133 2.75 -13.17 -9.58
N ALA A 134 2.82 -12.42 -8.47
CA ALA A 134 2.38 -12.92 -7.17
C ALA A 134 0.86 -13.17 -7.13
N LEU A 135 0.08 -12.28 -7.73
CA LEU A 135 -1.38 -12.46 -7.86
C LEU A 135 -1.74 -13.62 -8.81
N ASP A 136 -0.99 -13.80 -9.91
CA ASP A 136 -1.12 -14.94 -10.81
C ASP A 136 -0.87 -16.28 -10.09
N LEU A 137 0.14 -16.35 -9.21
CA LEU A 137 0.36 -17.54 -8.37
C LEU A 137 -0.86 -17.81 -7.49
N LEU A 138 -1.37 -16.79 -6.78
CA LEU A 138 -2.53 -16.94 -5.91
C LEU A 138 -3.79 -17.33 -6.68
N ALA A 139 -3.99 -16.81 -7.89
CA ALA A 139 -5.09 -17.20 -8.77
C ALA A 139 -4.99 -18.67 -9.22
N ARG A 140 -3.80 -19.11 -9.61
CA ARG A 140 -3.55 -20.44 -10.15
C ARG A 140 -3.51 -21.52 -9.07
N GLU A 141 -2.87 -21.24 -7.96
CA GLU A 141 -2.56 -22.22 -6.90
C GLU A 141 -3.35 -21.98 -5.61
N GLY A 142 -4.18 -20.94 -5.57
CA GLY A 142 -4.91 -20.53 -4.36
C GLY A 142 -5.70 -21.69 -3.74
N ALA A 143 -6.42 -22.47 -4.53
CA ALA A 143 -7.17 -23.62 -3.99
C ALA A 143 -6.26 -24.64 -3.29
N ALA A 144 -5.08 -24.95 -3.84
CA ALA A 144 -4.08 -25.84 -3.24
C ALA A 144 -3.44 -25.21 -2.00
N LEU A 145 -3.39 -23.87 -1.95
CA LEU A 145 -2.94 -23.10 -0.81
C LEU A 145 -4.05 -22.85 0.24
N GLY A 146 -5.26 -23.40 0.02
CA GLY A 146 -6.41 -23.22 0.93
C GLY A 146 -7.11 -21.85 0.78
N LEU A 147 -6.83 -21.13 -0.31
CA LEU A 147 -7.41 -19.84 -0.63
C LEU A 147 -8.49 -20.00 -1.68
N SER A 148 -9.75 -19.80 -1.33
CA SER A 148 -10.89 -19.94 -2.27
C SER A 148 -11.90 -18.81 -2.14
N GLY A 149 -11.68 -17.88 -1.21
CA GLY A 149 -12.52 -16.69 -1.05
C GLY A 149 -12.01 -15.51 -1.89
N PRO A 150 -12.74 -14.36 -1.82
CA PRO A 150 -12.37 -13.15 -2.53
C PRO A 150 -11.01 -12.59 -2.05
N ILE A 151 -10.28 -11.94 -2.96
CA ILE A 151 -9.01 -11.30 -2.65
C ILE A 151 -9.21 -9.78 -2.52
N VAL A 152 -8.88 -9.25 -1.34
CA VAL A 152 -8.72 -7.80 -1.11
C VAL A 152 -7.23 -7.48 -1.25
N LEU A 153 -6.89 -6.68 -2.26
CA LEU A 153 -5.51 -6.22 -2.47
C LEU A 153 -5.27 -4.97 -1.63
N SER A 154 -4.28 -5.03 -0.78
CA SER A 154 -3.91 -3.94 0.12
C SER A 154 -2.43 -3.61 0.02
N GLY A 155 -2.10 -2.41 0.43
CA GLY A 155 -0.71 -2.00 0.57
C GLY A 155 -0.60 -0.72 1.37
N TRP A 156 0.58 -0.50 1.92
CA TRP A 156 0.91 0.68 2.68
C TRP A 156 2.00 1.49 1.98
N SER A 157 1.82 2.84 1.90
CA SER A 157 2.80 3.75 1.32
C SER A 157 3.12 3.37 -0.15
N ALA A 158 4.35 3.09 -0.50
CA ALA A 158 4.74 2.56 -1.81
C ALA A 158 3.97 1.28 -2.18
N GLY A 159 3.64 0.43 -1.21
CA GLY A 159 2.82 -0.76 -1.43
C GLY A 159 1.39 -0.43 -1.83
N ALA A 160 0.83 0.70 -1.39
CA ALA A 160 -0.49 1.15 -1.81
C ALA A 160 -0.51 1.62 -3.28
N GLN A 161 0.59 2.23 -3.75
CA GLN A 161 0.75 2.51 -5.18
C GLN A 161 0.79 1.22 -5.99
N LEU A 162 1.59 0.22 -5.56
CA LEU A 162 1.65 -1.08 -6.21
C LEU A 162 0.28 -1.77 -6.25
N ALA A 163 -0.48 -1.70 -5.15
CA ALA A 163 -1.84 -2.22 -5.09
C ALA A 163 -2.76 -1.50 -6.09
N ALA A 164 -2.70 -0.17 -6.16
CA ALA A 164 -3.49 0.62 -7.10
C ALA A 164 -3.20 0.24 -8.56
N MET A 165 -1.92 -0.05 -8.89
CA MET A 165 -1.50 -0.49 -10.23
C MET A 165 -2.02 -1.88 -10.61
N GLN A 166 -2.40 -2.72 -9.65
CA GLN A 166 -2.84 -4.09 -9.86
C GLN A 166 -4.35 -4.28 -9.58
N MET A 167 -5.11 -3.22 -9.37
CA MET A 167 -6.54 -3.31 -9.07
C MET A 167 -7.35 -4.02 -10.14
N ASP A 168 -6.97 -3.91 -11.43
CA ASP A 168 -7.69 -4.58 -12.53
C ASP A 168 -7.29 -6.05 -12.70
N HIS A 169 -6.33 -6.55 -11.93
CA HIS A 169 -5.96 -7.97 -11.98
C HIS A 169 -7.18 -8.87 -11.73
N PRO A 170 -7.44 -9.92 -12.55
CA PRO A 170 -8.67 -10.73 -12.45
C PRO A 170 -8.92 -11.36 -11.08
N ALA A 171 -7.86 -11.72 -10.35
CA ALA A 171 -7.97 -12.30 -9.02
C ALA A 171 -8.41 -11.31 -7.93
N VAL A 172 -8.26 -10.01 -8.14
CA VAL A 172 -8.58 -8.98 -7.15
C VAL A 172 -10.06 -8.67 -7.18
N THR A 173 -10.70 -8.63 -6.01
CA THR A 173 -12.13 -8.28 -5.86
C THR A 173 -12.31 -6.83 -5.41
N ALA A 174 -11.48 -6.37 -4.47
CA ALA A 174 -11.56 -5.05 -3.86
C ALA A 174 -10.17 -4.57 -3.41
N GLY A 175 -10.03 -3.31 -3.04
CA GLY A 175 -8.77 -2.72 -2.60
C GLY A 175 -8.85 -1.97 -1.28
N LEU A 176 -7.78 -2.07 -0.48
CA LEU A 176 -7.56 -1.24 0.71
C LEU A 176 -6.19 -0.54 0.58
N ALA A 177 -6.20 0.71 0.17
CA ALA A 177 -5.00 1.49 -0.08
C ALA A 177 -4.69 2.39 1.13
N ILE A 178 -3.53 2.19 1.76
CA ILE A 178 -3.18 2.82 3.04
C ILE A 178 -2.01 3.78 2.83
N SER A 179 -2.23 5.09 3.06
CA SER A 179 -1.18 6.14 3.05
C SER A 179 -0.30 6.12 1.80
N GLY A 180 -0.90 5.96 0.64
CA GLY A 180 -0.18 5.71 -0.61
C GLY A 180 0.40 6.96 -1.27
N VAL A 181 1.32 6.74 -2.20
CA VAL A 181 1.86 7.72 -3.16
C VAL A 181 1.20 7.43 -4.51
N TYR A 182 0.46 8.37 -5.05
CA TYR A 182 -0.32 8.12 -6.27
C TYR A 182 0.04 9.02 -7.45
N GLU A 183 0.88 10.04 -7.22
CA GLU A 183 1.53 10.83 -8.27
C GLU A 183 3.06 10.72 -8.11
N LEU A 184 3.75 10.26 -9.17
CA LEU A 184 5.19 9.99 -9.11
C LEU A 184 6.06 11.17 -9.54
N ALA A 185 5.49 12.18 -10.20
CA ALA A 185 6.26 13.33 -10.65
C ALA A 185 6.98 14.06 -9.49
N PRO A 186 6.32 14.34 -8.35
CA PRO A 186 7.00 14.96 -7.22
C PRO A 186 8.12 14.09 -6.63
N ILE A 187 7.99 12.76 -6.64
CA ILE A 187 9.02 11.83 -6.13
C ILE A 187 10.31 11.96 -6.92
N ARG A 188 10.21 12.17 -8.24
CA ARG A 188 11.39 12.37 -9.11
C ARG A 188 12.25 13.54 -8.67
N ASP A 189 11.64 14.56 -8.08
CA ASP A 189 12.34 15.78 -7.68
C ASP A 189 12.89 15.72 -6.25
N THR A 190 12.85 14.55 -5.61
CA THR A 190 13.35 14.32 -4.24
C THR A 190 14.60 13.44 -4.22
N PHE A 191 15.23 13.35 -3.04
CA PHE A 191 16.37 12.44 -2.79
C PHE A 191 16.05 10.97 -3.12
N LEU A 192 14.77 10.57 -3.14
CA LEU A 192 14.35 9.21 -3.44
C LEU A 192 14.69 8.79 -4.87
N ASN A 193 14.74 9.75 -5.78
CA ASN A 193 14.98 9.46 -7.19
C ASN A 193 16.42 9.03 -7.51
N ALA A 194 17.36 9.24 -6.61
CA ALA A 194 18.73 8.76 -6.77
C ALA A 194 18.79 7.23 -7.01
N ALA A 195 17.92 6.47 -6.33
CA ALA A 195 17.81 5.03 -6.53
C ALA A 195 16.72 4.64 -7.54
N LEU A 196 15.59 5.35 -7.58
CA LEU A 196 14.44 5.02 -8.44
C LEU A 196 14.73 5.33 -9.92
N GLN A 197 15.41 6.46 -10.20
CA GLN A 197 15.73 6.92 -11.56
C GLN A 197 14.48 6.94 -12.46
N LEU A 198 13.36 7.50 -11.95
CA LEU A 198 12.08 7.55 -12.65
C LEU A 198 12.21 8.30 -13.99
N SER A 199 11.79 7.65 -15.05
CA SER A 199 11.65 8.25 -16.38
C SER A 199 10.27 8.91 -16.54
N ASP A 200 10.13 9.82 -17.49
CA ASP A 200 8.82 10.42 -17.83
C ASP A 200 7.81 9.34 -18.20
N GLY A 201 8.23 8.32 -18.96
CA GLY A 201 7.38 7.19 -19.33
C GLY A 201 6.91 6.36 -18.13
N GLU A 202 7.74 6.16 -17.10
CA GLU A 202 7.33 5.49 -15.87
C GLU A 202 6.39 6.36 -15.04
N ILE A 203 6.63 7.65 -14.96
CA ILE A 203 5.72 8.58 -14.29
C ILE A 203 4.33 8.53 -14.92
N GLU A 204 4.23 8.61 -16.24
CA GLU A 204 2.96 8.54 -16.96
C GLU A 204 2.26 7.20 -16.80
N ALA A 205 3.01 6.10 -16.90
CA ALA A 205 2.45 4.76 -16.90
C ALA A 205 2.17 4.19 -15.51
N LEU A 206 2.81 4.72 -14.44
CA LEU A 206 2.79 4.12 -13.10
C LEU A 206 2.28 5.07 -12.00
N SER A 207 1.80 6.27 -12.37
CA SER A 207 1.08 7.15 -11.44
C SER A 207 -0.41 6.84 -11.48
N PRO A 208 -1.01 6.26 -10.43
CA PRO A 208 -2.44 5.95 -10.40
C PRO A 208 -3.36 7.14 -10.72
N LEU A 209 -2.94 8.36 -10.38
CA LEU A 209 -3.69 9.60 -10.67
C LEU A 209 -3.74 9.97 -12.16
N ARG A 210 -2.88 9.36 -13.00
CA ARG A 210 -2.83 9.60 -14.45
C ARG A 210 -3.57 8.54 -15.26
N LEU A 211 -4.05 7.49 -14.61
CA LEU A 211 -4.66 6.34 -15.26
C LEU A 211 -6.16 6.31 -15.01
N ALA A 212 -6.91 5.69 -15.91
CA ALA A 212 -8.31 5.41 -15.65
C ALA A 212 -8.43 4.49 -14.43
N PRO A 213 -9.25 4.84 -13.42
CA PRO A 213 -9.35 4.04 -12.21
C PRO A 213 -10.14 2.77 -12.47
N SER A 214 -9.71 1.67 -11.83
CA SER A 214 -10.45 0.40 -11.78
C SER A 214 -11.90 0.61 -11.30
N ARG A 215 -12.82 -0.20 -11.81
CA ARG A 215 -14.24 -0.21 -11.38
C ARG A 215 -14.49 -1.01 -10.10
N LYS A 216 -13.49 -1.69 -9.56
CA LYS A 216 -13.61 -2.44 -8.32
C LYS A 216 -13.65 -1.49 -7.12
N PRO A 217 -14.36 -1.82 -6.02
CA PRO A 217 -14.43 -0.96 -4.85
C PRO A 217 -13.06 -0.82 -4.18
N VAL A 218 -12.75 0.40 -3.72
CA VAL A 218 -11.51 0.71 -3.00
C VAL A 218 -11.81 1.59 -1.80
N THR A 219 -11.27 1.21 -0.63
CA THR A 219 -11.13 2.11 0.50
C THR A 219 -9.73 2.71 0.49
N ILE A 220 -9.64 4.04 0.54
CA ILE A 220 -8.38 4.79 0.62
C ILE A 220 -8.28 5.35 2.03
N ALA A 221 -7.32 4.87 2.81
CA ALA A 221 -7.08 5.30 4.18
C ALA A 221 -5.83 6.17 4.28
N TYR A 222 -5.86 7.15 5.17
CA TYR A 222 -4.69 7.97 5.52
C TYR A 222 -4.76 8.44 6.96
N GLY A 223 -3.61 8.66 7.59
CA GLY A 223 -3.51 9.25 8.92
C GLY A 223 -3.58 10.78 8.87
N THR A 224 -4.35 11.40 9.77
CA THR A 224 -4.49 12.87 9.76
C THR A 224 -3.23 13.60 10.26
N ALA A 225 -2.28 12.89 10.88
CA ALA A 225 -0.98 13.41 11.32
C ALA A 225 0.18 13.00 10.38
N GLU A 226 -0.12 12.59 9.15
CA GLU A 226 0.90 12.32 8.14
C GLU A 226 1.40 13.60 7.45
N VAL A 227 2.50 13.48 6.70
CA VAL A 227 2.99 14.59 5.87
C VAL A 227 1.92 15.05 4.88
N PRO A 228 1.79 16.36 4.63
CA PRO A 228 0.73 16.89 3.76
C PRO A 228 0.67 16.28 2.36
N ALA A 229 1.82 15.86 1.80
CA ALA A 229 1.88 15.24 0.49
C ALA A 229 1.08 13.92 0.42
N LEU A 230 1.21 13.03 1.42
CA LEU A 230 0.47 11.78 1.46
C LEU A 230 -1.03 11.98 1.71
N VAL A 231 -1.38 12.94 2.58
CA VAL A 231 -2.79 13.34 2.80
C VAL A 231 -3.40 13.90 1.51
N HIS A 232 -2.64 14.69 0.75
CA HIS A 232 -3.06 15.20 -0.55
C HIS A 232 -3.29 14.07 -1.54
N ASP A 233 -2.34 13.17 -1.69
CA ASP A 233 -2.42 12.03 -2.61
C ASP A 233 -3.64 11.14 -2.33
N ALA A 234 -3.91 10.84 -1.06
CA ALA A 234 -5.09 10.06 -0.67
C ALA A 234 -6.40 10.72 -1.09
N LYS A 235 -6.52 12.04 -0.83
CA LYS A 235 -7.70 12.82 -1.22
C LYS A 235 -7.82 12.97 -2.74
N ALA A 236 -6.70 13.18 -3.42
CA ALA A 236 -6.68 13.33 -4.88
C ALA A 236 -7.11 12.03 -5.57
N LEU A 237 -6.63 10.87 -5.10
CA LEU A 237 -7.05 9.58 -5.66
C LEU A 237 -8.54 9.31 -5.40
N ALA A 238 -9.06 9.65 -4.21
CA ALA A 238 -10.49 9.52 -3.94
C ALA A 238 -11.32 10.38 -4.90
N ALA A 239 -10.98 11.66 -5.04
CA ALA A 239 -11.67 12.58 -5.95
C ALA A 239 -11.56 12.13 -7.43
N HIS A 240 -10.38 11.61 -7.85
CA HIS A 240 -10.18 11.07 -9.18
C HIS A 240 -11.11 9.87 -9.47
N ARG A 241 -11.27 8.96 -8.50
CA ARG A 241 -12.17 7.82 -8.60
C ARG A 241 -13.63 8.24 -8.61
N GLU A 242 -14.03 9.17 -7.73
CA GLU A 242 -15.39 9.72 -7.69
C GLU A 242 -15.76 10.38 -9.02
N ALA A 243 -14.88 11.22 -9.58
CA ALA A 243 -15.09 11.88 -10.87
C ALA A 243 -15.27 10.87 -12.02
N ALA A 244 -14.62 9.72 -11.95
CA ALA A 244 -14.78 8.64 -12.91
C ALA A 244 -16.00 7.72 -12.62
N GLY A 245 -16.75 7.94 -11.54
CA GLY A 245 -17.85 7.09 -11.10
C GLY A 245 -17.38 5.70 -10.65
N ALA A 246 -16.11 5.56 -10.21
CA ALA A 246 -15.58 4.32 -9.66
C ALA A 246 -15.85 4.24 -8.15
N PRO A 247 -16.31 3.08 -7.61
CA PRO A 247 -16.64 2.96 -6.19
C PRO A 247 -15.42 3.27 -5.30
N VAL A 248 -15.58 4.19 -4.35
CA VAL A 248 -14.51 4.59 -3.43
C VAL A 248 -15.09 5.02 -2.08
N ALA A 249 -14.36 4.68 -1.01
CA ALA A 249 -14.54 5.25 0.32
C ALA A 249 -13.23 5.91 0.75
N LEU A 250 -13.29 7.10 1.34
CA LEU A 250 -12.14 7.79 1.93
C LEU A 250 -12.22 7.67 3.46
N LEU A 251 -11.16 7.11 4.07
CA LEU A 251 -11.10 6.82 5.50
C LEU A 251 -9.96 7.61 6.17
N PRO A 252 -10.22 8.81 6.71
CA PRO A 252 -9.25 9.49 7.56
C PRO A 252 -9.17 8.84 8.93
N ILE A 253 -7.96 8.52 9.40
CA ILE A 253 -7.71 7.97 10.73
C ILE A 253 -7.14 9.08 11.61
N ALA A 254 -7.95 9.52 12.57
CA ALA A 254 -7.64 10.66 13.42
C ALA A 254 -6.39 10.44 14.26
N GLY A 255 -5.43 11.37 14.20
CA GLY A 255 -4.19 11.36 14.97
C GLY A 255 -3.15 10.32 14.54
N ALA A 256 -3.48 9.42 13.60
CA ALA A 256 -2.50 8.46 13.10
C ALA A 256 -1.44 9.14 12.25
N ASN A 257 -0.18 8.77 12.47
CA ASN A 257 0.96 9.10 11.62
C ASN A 257 1.26 7.94 10.65
N HIS A 258 2.28 8.11 9.80
CA HIS A 258 2.63 7.13 8.77
C HIS A 258 2.94 5.72 9.29
N PHE A 259 3.41 5.57 10.53
CA PHE A 259 3.72 4.27 11.13
C PHE A 259 2.55 3.74 11.97
N SER A 260 1.99 4.57 12.84
CA SER A 260 0.92 4.16 13.76
C SER A 260 -0.39 3.77 13.06
N ILE A 261 -0.62 4.25 11.84
CA ILE A 261 -1.81 3.89 11.06
C ILE A 261 -1.94 2.37 10.88
N LEU A 262 -0.84 1.64 10.78
CA LEU A 262 -0.85 0.19 10.62
C LEU A 262 -1.29 -0.58 11.87
N ASP A 263 -1.27 0.05 13.05
CA ASP A 263 -1.83 -0.57 14.25
C ASP A 263 -3.33 -0.85 14.10
N GLU A 264 -4.03 -0.04 13.31
CA GLU A 264 -5.43 -0.24 12.94
C GLU A 264 -5.68 -1.48 12.05
N LEU A 265 -4.65 -2.01 11.40
CA LEU A 265 -4.72 -3.26 10.65
C LEU A 265 -4.37 -4.47 11.54
N ARG A 266 -3.53 -4.25 12.56
CA ARG A 266 -3.15 -5.26 13.54
C ARG A 266 -4.26 -5.53 14.56
N ASP A 267 -5.01 -4.51 14.93
CA ASP A 267 -6.11 -4.63 15.89
C ASP A 267 -7.35 -5.28 15.21
N PRO A 268 -7.88 -6.38 15.75
CA PRO A 268 -9.13 -6.97 15.25
C PRO A 268 -10.33 -6.02 15.22
N ALA A 269 -10.36 -5.02 16.11
CA ALA A 269 -11.38 -3.99 16.16
C ALA A 269 -10.97 -2.69 15.44
N GLY A 270 -9.79 -2.63 14.84
CA GLY A 270 -9.22 -1.46 14.21
C GLY A 270 -9.96 -1.01 12.96
N LEU A 271 -9.84 0.27 12.62
CA LEU A 271 -10.56 0.87 11.50
C LEU A 271 -10.15 0.26 10.14
N LEU A 272 -8.86 -0.06 9.95
CA LEU A 272 -8.39 -0.72 8.72
C LEU A 272 -8.88 -2.16 8.61
N THR A 273 -8.89 -2.88 9.74
CA THR A 273 -9.46 -4.24 9.79
C THR A 273 -10.93 -4.21 9.41
N ARG A 274 -11.72 -3.31 10.02
CA ARG A 274 -13.15 -3.15 9.68
C ARG A 274 -13.35 -2.75 8.22
N ALA A 275 -12.56 -1.83 7.71
CA ALA A 275 -12.64 -1.42 6.29
C ALA A 275 -12.40 -2.60 5.34
N ALA A 276 -11.47 -3.52 5.66
CA ALA A 276 -11.27 -4.73 4.88
C ALA A 276 -12.48 -5.67 4.93
N LEU A 277 -13.07 -5.85 6.13
CA LEU A 277 -14.28 -6.67 6.29
C LEU A 277 -15.45 -6.11 5.48
N ASP A 278 -15.66 -4.80 5.50
CA ASP A 278 -16.76 -4.12 4.81
C ASP A 278 -16.65 -4.25 3.28
N LEU A 279 -15.44 -4.26 2.72
CA LEU A 279 -15.18 -4.42 1.28
C LEU A 279 -15.70 -5.74 0.69
N VAL A 280 -15.85 -6.78 1.49
CA VAL A 280 -16.38 -8.07 1.05
C VAL A 280 -17.80 -8.33 1.53
N SER A 281 -18.27 -7.63 2.58
CA SER A 281 -19.62 -7.75 3.09
C SER A 281 -20.65 -6.97 2.25
N GLY A 282 -20.24 -5.89 1.60
CA GLY A 282 -21.10 -5.02 0.79
C GLY A 282 -21.45 -5.58 -0.59
N GLY A 283 -20.92 -6.74 -0.99
CA GLY A 283 -21.23 -7.41 -2.25
C GLY A 283 -22.49 -8.30 -2.21
N ALA A 284 -23.25 -8.30 -1.11
CA ALA A 284 -24.44 -9.11 -0.90
C ALA A 284 -25.75 -8.29 -0.85
N ALA A 285 -25.78 -7.09 -1.52
CA ALA A 285 -27.00 -6.30 -1.66
C ALA A 285 -27.35 -6.07 -3.13
#